data_0779e60c918bf89473ba5e86be93e223
#
_entry.id   0779e60c918bf89473ba5e86be93e223
#
_cell.length_a   1.000
_cell.length_b   1.000
_cell.length_c   1.000
_cell.angle_alpha   90.00
_cell.angle_beta   90.00
_cell.angle_gamma   90.00
#
_symmetry.space_group_name_H-M   'P 1'
#
loop_
_entity.id
_entity.type
_entity.pdbx_description
1 polymer ?
#
loop_
_entity_poly.entity_id
_entity_poly.type
_entity_poly.pdbx_seq_one_letter_code
_entity_poly.pdbx_strand_id
1 'polypeptide(L)'
;MSAVESVGPQALPALQEQVEQIIAEAKRQGASACEVAVSLEQGLSTTVRQREVETVEFNRDQGFGITLYVGQRKGSASTSASGPEAIRETVAAALAIAKHTSEDEASGLADAALMAKDVQDFDLFHQWDITPEQAIEQALACEAAAFAADSRIKNADGTTLSTHQGCRVYGNSHGFVGGYASTRHSLSCVMIAEADGQMQRDYWYDVNRQGNLLADPVSIGQRAAQRAASRLGARPVPTCEVPVLFSAELAGGLFGSFLSAISGGSLYRKSSFLEGTLGQKLFPEWLTIDERPHLMRAMGSAAFDGDGLATYAKPFVEKGELVSYILGTYSGRKLGMPSTANAGGVHNLFVTHGDEDQAALLRRMGRGLLVTELMGQGLNMVTGDYSRGAAGYWVENGEIQFAVQEVTIAGNMRDMFKQIVAVGNDLELRSNIRTGSVLIERMTVAGS
;
A
#
# COMPACT_ATOMS: atom_id res chain seq x y z
N MET A 1 -0.94 -29.95 -17.14
CA MET A 1 -0.16 -28.71 -16.96
C MET A 1 1.08 -29.08 -16.17
N SER A 2 2.28 -28.70 -16.61
CA SER A 2 3.51 -28.91 -15.84
C SER A 2 3.58 -27.95 -14.65
N ALA A 3 4.10 -28.42 -13.52
CA ALA A 3 4.37 -27.53 -12.39
C ALA A 3 5.46 -26.54 -12.78
N VAL A 4 5.26 -25.26 -12.48
CA VAL A 4 6.28 -24.23 -12.66
C VAL A 4 7.30 -24.37 -11.53
N GLU A 5 8.53 -24.74 -11.85
CA GLU A 5 9.56 -25.08 -10.87
C GLU A 5 10.21 -23.84 -10.21
N SER A 6 10.22 -22.70 -10.91
CA SER A 6 10.88 -21.48 -10.43
C SER A 6 9.94 -20.27 -10.45
N VAL A 7 10.14 -19.33 -9.53
CA VAL A 7 9.43 -18.06 -9.48
C VAL A 7 10.32 -16.97 -10.05
N GLY A 8 9.83 -16.28 -11.09
CA GLY A 8 10.59 -15.25 -11.79
C GLY A 8 10.14 -15.05 -13.24
N PRO A 9 10.79 -14.16 -14.01
CA PRO A 9 10.40 -13.88 -15.40
C PRO A 9 10.31 -15.12 -16.29
N GLN A 10 11.14 -16.11 -16.03
CA GLN A 10 11.14 -17.39 -16.76
C GLN A 10 9.88 -18.23 -16.55
N ALA A 11 9.10 -17.96 -15.51
CA ALA A 11 7.83 -18.64 -15.25
C ALA A 11 6.67 -18.05 -16.07
N LEU A 12 6.78 -16.80 -16.52
CA LEU A 12 5.70 -16.07 -17.17
C LEU A 12 5.12 -16.79 -18.40
N PRO A 13 5.93 -17.33 -19.34
CA PRO A 13 5.37 -18.01 -20.52
C PRO A 13 4.48 -19.21 -20.16
N ALA A 14 4.90 -20.03 -19.18
CA ALA A 14 4.11 -21.17 -18.73
C ALA A 14 2.82 -20.75 -18.01
N LEU A 15 2.86 -19.68 -17.22
CA LEU A 15 1.68 -19.12 -16.56
C LEU A 15 0.71 -18.48 -17.57
N GLN A 16 1.21 -17.84 -18.63
CA GLN A 16 0.40 -17.31 -19.72
C GLN A 16 -0.32 -18.43 -20.47
N GLU A 17 0.39 -19.50 -20.82
CA GLU A 17 -0.22 -20.68 -21.43
C GLU A 17 -1.31 -21.30 -20.54
N GLN A 18 -1.09 -21.36 -19.22
CA GLN A 18 -2.12 -21.83 -18.27
C GLN A 18 -3.36 -20.94 -18.31
N VAL A 19 -3.19 -19.62 -18.33
CA VAL A 19 -4.31 -18.67 -18.45
C VAL A 19 -5.09 -18.89 -19.73
N GLU A 20 -4.40 -19.06 -20.87
CA GLU A 20 -5.04 -19.34 -22.17
C GLU A 20 -5.83 -20.66 -22.15
N GLN A 21 -5.26 -21.72 -21.56
CA GLN A 21 -5.94 -23.01 -21.39
C GLN A 21 -7.20 -22.91 -20.54
N ILE A 22 -7.16 -22.13 -19.45
CA ILE A 22 -8.32 -21.89 -18.59
C ILE A 22 -9.40 -21.11 -19.35
N ILE A 23 -9.02 -20.07 -20.11
CA ILE A 23 -9.94 -19.31 -20.97
C ILE A 23 -10.61 -20.20 -22.02
N ALA A 24 -9.83 -21.08 -22.66
CA ALA A 24 -10.37 -22.05 -23.62
C ALA A 24 -11.36 -23.01 -22.97
N GLU A 25 -11.04 -23.52 -21.77
CA GLU A 25 -11.93 -24.41 -21.01
C GLU A 25 -13.22 -23.71 -20.59
N ALA A 26 -13.16 -22.45 -20.15
CA ALA A 26 -14.32 -21.65 -19.80
C ALA A 26 -15.26 -21.46 -21.00
N LYS A 27 -14.73 -21.16 -22.18
CA LYS A 27 -15.50 -21.08 -23.44
C LYS A 27 -16.14 -22.44 -23.80
N ARG A 28 -15.38 -23.53 -23.66
CA ARG A 28 -15.86 -24.90 -23.95
C ARG A 28 -17.06 -25.28 -23.03
N GLN A 29 -17.06 -24.84 -21.78
CA GLN A 29 -18.16 -25.06 -20.83
C GLN A 29 -19.34 -24.11 -21.02
N GLY A 30 -19.24 -23.10 -21.92
CA GLY A 30 -20.34 -22.22 -22.31
C GLY A 30 -20.37 -20.86 -21.59
N ALA A 31 -19.25 -20.39 -21.05
CA ALA A 31 -19.13 -19.02 -20.61
C ALA A 31 -19.19 -18.04 -21.82
N SER A 32 -19.94 -16.96 -21.68
CA SER A 32 -20.02 -15.91 -22.71
C SER A 32 -18.77 -15.02 -22.72
N ALA A 33 -18.16 -14.83 -21.53
CA ALA A 33 -16.88 -14.16 -21.35
C ALA A 33 -16.18 -14.69 -20.09
N CYS A 34 -14.88 -14.50 -20.01
CA CYS A 34 -14.11 -14.93 -18.84
C CYS A 34 -12.85 -14.08 -18.67
N GLU A 35 -12.44 -13.96 -17.42
CA GLU A 35 -11.15 -13.42 -17.01
C GLU A 35 -10.49 -14.36 -16.00
N VAL A 36 -9.17 -14.42 -16.06
CA VAL A 36 -8.34 -15.33 -15.26
C VAL A 36 -7.16 -14.55 -14.73
N ALA A 37 -6.92 -14.67 -13.43
CA ALA A 37 -5.71 -14.16 -12.77
C ALA A 37 -4.95 -15.34 -12.16
N VAL A 38 -3.66 -15.43 -12.44
CA VAL A 38 -2.76 -16.43 -11.85
C VAL A 38 -1.67 -15.72 -11.09
N SER A 39 -1.41 -16.17 -9.87
CA SER A 39 -0.26 -15.75 -9.06
C SER A 39 0.61 -16.96 -8.72
N LEU A 40 1.91 -16.74 -8.69
CA LEU A 40 2.90 -17.66 -8.17
C LEU A 40 3.86 -16.85 -7.30
N GLU A 41 3.96 -17.18 -6.03
CA GLU A 41 4.71 -16.41 -5.05
C GLU A 41 5.62 -17.33 -4.24
N GLN A 42 6.77 -16.78 -3.83
CA GLN A 42 7.73 -17.47 -2.97
C GLN A 42 8.40 -16.44 -2.05
N GLY A 43 8.61 -16.82 -0.80
CA GLY A 43 9.26 -15.96 0.17
C GLY A 43 10.04 -16.71 1.23
N LEU A 44 11.07 -16.05 1.77
CA LEU A 44 11.77 -16.41 2.99
C LEU A 44 11.58 -15.28 4.00
N SER A 45 11.22 -15.61 5.23
CA SER A 45 11.18 -14.69 6.35
C SER A 45 11.93 -15.25 7.52
N THR A 46 12.86 -14.49 8.09
CA THR A 46 13.60 -14.85 9.29
C THR A 46 13.40 -13.79 10.35
N THR A 47 12.99 -14.21 11.54
CA THR A 47 12.84 -13.32 12.69
C THR A 47 13.80 -13.74 13.79
N VAL A 48 14.53 -12.78 14.31
CA VAL A 48 15.34 -12.93 15.51
C VAL A 48 14.75 -12.08 16.62
N ARG A 49 14.87 -12.55 17.84
CA ARG A 49 14.44 -11.88 19.05
C ARG A 49 15.33 -12.20 20.22
N GLN A 50 15.79 -11.18 20.94
CA GLN A 50 16.70 -11.33 22.07
C GLN A 50 17.98 -12.14 21.74
N ARG A 51 18.55 -11.89 20.56
CA ARG A 51 19.75 -12.52 20.01
C ARG A 51 19.63 -14.02 19.69
N GLU A 52 18.39 -14.51 19.61
CA GLU A 52 18.09 -15.87 19.22
C GLU A 52 17.18 -15.89 18.01
N VAL A 53 17.26 -16.96 17.23
CA VAL A 53 16.34 -17.18 16.10
C VAL A 53 14.98 -17.55 16.64
N GLU A 54 13.96 -16.76 16.34
CA GLU A 54 12.58 -17.05 16.74
C GLU A 54 11.84 -17.85 15.67
N THR A 55 11.93 -17.41 14.40
CA THR A 55 11.29 -18.11 13.28
C THR A 55 12.15 -18.09 12.02
N VAL A 56 12.05 -19.15 11.23
CA VAL A 56 12.50 -19.22 9.83
C VAL A 56 11.35 -19.82 9.04
N GLU A 57 10.77 -19.04 8.16
CA GLU A 57 9.61 -19.44 7.37
C GLU A 57 9.93 -19.35 5.87
N PHE A 58 9.61 -20.41 5.16
CA PHE A 58 9.66 -20.44 3.72
C PHE A 58 8.26 -20.77 3.21
N ASN A 59 7.71 -19.91 2.41
CA ASN A 59 6.40 -20.10 1.78
C ASN A 59 6.54 -20.14 0.26
N ARG A 60 5.66 -20.92 -0.36
CA ARG A 60 5.46 -20.96 -1.80
C ARG A 60 4.00 -21.21 -2.09
N ASP A 61 3.36 -20.24 -2.71
CA ASP A 61 1.93 -20.24 -2.99
C ASP A 61 1.66 -20.06 -4.48
N GLN A 62 0.62 -20.76 -4.96
CA GLN A 62 0.08 -20.57 -6.30
C GLN A 62 -1.43 -20.37 -6.20
N GLY A 63 -1.97 -19.44 -6.96
CA GLY A 63 -3.39 -19.15 -6.97
C GLY A 63 -3.93 -18.97 -8.39
N PHE A 64 -5.12 -19.50 -8.62
CA PHE A 64 -5.90 -19.32 -9.86
C PHE A 64 -7.24 -18.70 -9.50
N GLY A 65 -7.45 -17.46 -9.88
CA GLY A 65 -8.75 -16.78 -9.77
C GLY A 65 -9.45 -16.81 -11.12
N ILE A 66 -10.64 -17.38 -11.19
CA ILE A 66 -11.41 -17.54 -12.42
C ILE A 66 -12.75 -16.83 -12.26
N THR A 67 -13.00 -15.86 -13.11
CA THR A 67 -14.29 -15.16 -13.17
C THR A 67 -14.94 -15.40 -14.52
N LEU A 68 -16.19 -15.85 -14.49
CA LEU A 68 -16.97 -16.18 -15.67
C LEU A 68 -18.21 -15.32 -15.76
N TYR A 69 -18.64 -15.10 -16.99
CA TYR A 69 -19.85 -14.37 -17.31
C TYR A 69 -20.79 -15.24 -18.15
N VAL A 70 -22.08 -15.15 -17.84
CA VAL A 70 -23.19 -15.70 -18.66
C VAL A 70 -24.14 -14.53 -18.93
N GLY A 71 -23.95 -13.86 -20.06
CA GLY A 71 -24.53 -12.54 -20.29
C GLY A 71 -23.97 -11.53 -19.27
N GLN A 72 -24.86 -10.91 -18.48
CA GLN A 72 -24.51 -9.96 -17.42
C GLN A 72 -24.47 -10.60 -16.01
N ARG A 73 -24.46 -11.92 -15.93
CA ARG A 73 -24.35 -12.67 -14.67
C ARG A 73 -22.91 -13.07 -14.43
N LYS A 74 -22.40 -12.78 -13.26
CA LYS A 74 -21.01 -13.02 -12.87
C LYS A 74 -20.92 -14.16 -11.86
N GLY A 75 -19.96 -15.07 -12.04
CA GLY A 75 -19.57 -16.07 -11.05
C GLY A 75 -18.05 -16.17 -10.96
N SER A 76 -17.52 -16.31 -9.76
CA SER A 76 -16.09 -16.43 -9.51
C SER A 76 -15.79 -17.63 -8.62
N ALA A 77 -14.70 -18.33 -8.91
CA ALA A 77 -14.15 -19.38 -8.07
C ALA A 77 -12.61 -19.32 -8.12
N SER A 78 -11.97 -19.92 -7.14
CA SER A 78 -10.50 -19.97 -7.08
C SER A 78 -10.01 -21.32 -6.61
N THR A 79 -8.77 -21.66 -6.99
CA THR A 79 -8.07 -22.86 -6.55
C THR A 79 -6.58 -22.61 -6.46
N SER A 80 -5.88 -23.36 -5.62
CA SER A 80 -4.42 -23.43 -5.58
C SER A 80 -3.87 -24.61 -6.41
N ALA A 81 -4.75 -25.53 -6.85
CA ALA A 81 -4.35 -26.70 -7.61
C ALA A 81 -4.26 -26.39 -9.11
N SER A 82 -3.11 -26.72 -9.73
CA SER A 82 -2.83 -26.50 -11.14
C SER A 82 -3.20 -27.68 -12.06
N GLY A 83 -3.69 -28.80 -11.50
CA GLY A 83 -4.07 -29.98 -12.27
C GLY A 83 -5.27 -29.72 -13.19
N PRO A 84 -5.33 -30.36 -14.40
CA PRO A 84 -6.40 -30.14 -15.36
C PRO A 84 -7.81 -30.43 -14.83
N GLU A 85 -7.93 -31.38 -13.91
CA GLU A 85 -9.20 -31.74 -13.28
C GLU A 85 -9.67 -30.64 -12.32
N ALA A 86 -8.79 -30.19 -11.41
CA ALA A 86 -9.10 -29.10 -10.49
C ALA A 86 -9.49 -27.80 -11.21
N ILE A 87 -8.80 -27.49 -12.32
CA ILE A 87 -9.15 -26.34 -13.17
C ILE A 87 -10.54 -26.52 -13.78
N ARG A 88 -10.86 -27.70 -14.35
CA ARG A 88 -12.20 -27.97 -14.91
C ARG A 88 -13.31 -27.84 -13.87
N GLU A 89 -13.08 -28.35 -12.66
CA GLU A 89 -14.02 -28.26 -11.55
C GLU A 89 -14.21 -26.80 -11.09
N THR A 90 -13.12 -26.05 -11.00
CA THR A 90 -13.16 -24.62 -10.65
C THR A 90 -13.91 -23.79 -11.68
N VAL A 91 -13.67 -24.04 -12.97
CA VAL A 91 -14.42 -23.43 -14.07
C VAL A 91 -15.91 -23.80 -13.98
N ALA A 92 -16.23 -25.07 -13.75
CA ALA A 92 -17.62 -25.52 -13.59
C ALA A 92 -18.32 -24.86 -12.38
N ALA A 93 -17.60 -24.72 -11.26
CA ALA A 93 -18.11 -24.05 -10.06
C ALA A 93 -18.38 -22.55 -10.33
N ALA A 94 -17.44 -21.83 -10.95
CA ALA A 94 -17.65 -20.43 -11.32
C ALA A 94 -18.83 -20.26 -12.29
N LEU A 95 -18.98 -21.17 -13.25
CA LEU A 95 -20.09 -21.17 -14.22
C LEU A 95 -21.43 -21.44 -13.54
N ALA A 96 -21.48 -22.39 -12.60
CA ALA A 96 -22.69 -22.67 -11.82
C ALA A 96 -23.11 -21.44 -11.01
N ILE A 97 -22.16 -20.75 -10.36
CA ILE A 97 -22.42 -19.50 -9.64
C ILE A 97 -22.98 -18.44 -10.60
N ALA A 98 -22.35 -18.23 -11.76
CA ALA A 98 -22.81 -17.26 -12.74
C ALA A 98 -24.25 -17.52 -13.21
N LYS A 99 -24.63 -18.78 -13.43
CA LYS A 99 -25.99 -19.15 -13.86
C LYS A 99 -27.08 -18.85 -12.81
N HIS A 100 -26.72 -18.81 -11.53
CA HIS A 100 -27.64 -18.59 -10.41
C HIS A 100 -27.55 -17.17 -9.82
N THR A 101 -26.57 -16.36 -10.25
CA THR A 101 -26.45 -14.96 -9.82
C THR A 101 -27.42 -14.06 -10.61
N SER A 102 -27.92 -13.00 -9.99
CA SER A 102 -28.75 -12.01 -10.67
C SER A 102 -27.96 -11.26 -11.74
N GLU A 103 -28.65 -10.80 -12.77
CA GLU A 103 -28.06 -9.93 -13.79
C GLU A 103 -27.68 -8.57 -13.19
N ASP A 104 -26.53 -8.07 -13.61
CA ASP A 104 -26.02 -6.74 -13.26
C ASP A 104 -25.45 -6.08 -14.53
N GLU A 105 -26.11 -5.02 -14.98
CA GLU A 105 -25.75 -4.29 -16.20
C GLU A 105 -24.32 -3.76 -16.22
N ALA A 106 -23.72 -3.54 -15.05
CA ALA A 106 -22.33 -3.13 -14.93
C ALA A 106 -21.31 -4.29 -15.04
N SER A 107 -21.79 -5.56 -14.91
CA SER A 107 -20.93 -6.74 -15.00
C SER A 107 -20.46 -7.01 -16.42
N GLY A 108 -19.24 -7.51 -16.55
CA GLY A 108 -18.64 -7.89 -17.84
C GLY A 108 -17.19 -7.38 -17.96
N LEU A 109 -16.49 -7.89 -18.95
CA LEU A 109 -15.12 -7.47 -19.26
C LEU A 109 -15.09 -5.99 -19.66
N ALA A 110 -13.92 -5.38 -19.46
CA ALA A 110 -13.63 -4.05 -19.99
C ALA A 110 -13.65 -4.04 -21.53
N ASP A 111 -13.74 -2.85 -22.14
CA ASP A 111 -13.70 -2.70 -23.59
C ASP A 111 -12.37 -3.22 -24.14
N ALA A 112 -12.46 -4.11 -25.14
CA ALA A 112 -11.29 -4.70 -25.80
C ALA A 112 -10.35 -3.64 -26.41
N ALA A 113 -10.88 -2.50 -26.85
CA ALA A 113 -10.08 -1.43 -27.43
C ALA A 113 -9.17 -0.73 -26.39
N LEU A 114 -9.48 -0.82 -25.10
CA LEU A 114 -8.75 -0.21 -24.00
C LEU A 114 -7.70 -1.14 -23.37
N MET A 115 -7.66 -2.41 -23.79
CA MET A 115 -6.67 -3.38 -23.30
C MET A 115 -5.25 -2.89 -23.58
N ALA A 116 -4.34 -3.19 -22.66
CA ALA A 116 -2.91 -2.95 -22.89
C ALA A 116 -2.43 -3.74 -24.10
N LYS A 117 -1.68 -3.08 -24.98
CA LYS A 117 -1.12 -3.73 -26.17
C LYS A 117 0.29 -4.24 -25.93
N ASP A 118 1.06 -3.45 -25.19
CA ASP A 118 2.44 -3.76 -24.83
C ASP A 118 2.55 -3.82 -23.30
N VAL A 119 3.04 -4.93 -22.78
CA VAL A 119 3.35 -5.08 -21.37
C VAL A 119 4.82 -4.70 -21.18
N GLN A 120 5.04 -3.41 -20.94
CA GLN A 120 6.39 -2.87 -20.71
C GLN A 120 6.98 -3.46 -19.42
N ASP A 121 8.27 -3.82 -19.47
CA ASP A 121 9.05 -4.18 -18.29
C ASP A 121 9.54 -2.91 -17.58
N PHE A 122 9.20 -2.80 -16.30
CA PHE A 122 9.63 -1.70 -15.42
C PHE A 122 10.78 -2.09 -14.49
N ASP A 123 11.50 -3.17 -14.80
CA ASP A 123 12.63 -3.66 -14.00
C ASP A 123 12.22 -3.92 -12.53
N LEU A 124 11.14 -4.68 -12.35
CA LEU A 124 10.56 -4.93 -11.02
C LEU A 124 11.10 -6.18 -10.34
N PHE A 125 11.84 -7.03 -11.06
CA PHE A 125 12.31 -8.31 -10.56
C PHE A 125 13.83 -8.32 -10.38
N HIS A 126 14.25 -8.46 -9.13
CA HIS A 126 15.66 -8.58 -8.74
C HIS A 126 15.78 -9.70 -7.72
N GLN A 127 16.08 -10.90 -8.19
CA GLN A 127 16.29 -12.05 -7.32
C GLN A 127 17.43 -11.76 -6.32
N TRP A 128 17.21 -12.13 -5.08
CA TRP A 128 18.21 -12.06 -4.02
C TRP A 128 18.47 -13.47 -3.49
N ASP A 129 19.63 -14.02 -3.85
CA ASP A 129 20.04 -15.38 -3.45
C ASP A 129 20.62 -15.39 -2.03
N ILE A 130 19.86 -14.85 -1.07
CA ILE A 130 20.22 -14.86 0.34
C ILE A 130 19.82 -16.20 0.96
N THR A 131 20.77 -16.84 1.70
CA THR A 131 20.45 -18.04 2.46
C THR A 131 19.78 -17.69 3.79
N PRO A 132 19.05 -18.65 4.42
CA PRO A 132 18.50 -18.43 5.77
C PRO A 132 19.53 -17.99 6.78
N GLU A 133 20.74 -18.57 6.75
CA GLU A 133 21.84 -18.25 7.66
C GLU A 133 22.30 -16.80 7.46
N GLN A 134 22.47 -16.34 6.23
CA GLN A 134 22.83 -14.95 5.91
C GLN A 134 21.74 -13.96 6.32
N ALA A 135 20.47 -14.33 6.16
CA ALA A 135 19.35 -13.52 6.58
C ALA A 135 19.29 -13.39 8.12
N ILE A 136 19.53 -14.49 8.84
CA ILE A 136 19.66 -14.50 10.30
C ILE A 136 20.83 -13.62 10.74
N GLU A 137 22.00 -13.73 10.10
CA GLU A 137 23.18 -12.92 10.43
C GLU A 137 22.89 -11.42 10.31
N GLN A 138 22.23 -10.99 9.24
CA GLN A 138 21.84 -9.59 9.05
C GLN A 138 20.82 -9.12 10.09
N ALA A 139 19.83 -9.95 10.42
CA ALA A 139 18.85 -9.64 11.44
C ALA A 139 19.49 -9.54 12.84
N LEU A 140 20.40 -10.44 13.19
CA LEU A 140 21.17 -10.40 14.44
C LEU A 140 22.06 -9.17 14.53
N ALA A 141 22.74 -8.80 13.43
CA ALA A 141 23.57 -7.59 13.38
C ALA A 141 22.74 -6.32 13.61
N CYS A 142 21.54 -6.26 13.01
CA CYS A 142 20.59 -5.16 13.18
C CYS A 142 20.12 -5.05 14.64
N GLU A 143 19.68 -6.15 15.23
CA GLU A 143 19.22 -6.19 16.63
C GLU A 143 20.36 -5.87 17.62
N ALA A 144 21.56 -6.41 17.39
CA ALA A 144 22.72 -6.12 18.23
C ALA A 144 23.10 -4.65 18.22
N ALA A 145 23.04 -4.00 17.03
CA ALA A 145 23.28 -2.58 16.90
C ALA A 145 22.23 -1.74 17.65
N ALA A 146 20.97 -2.17 17.64
CA ALA A 146 19.90 -1.53 18.39
C ALA A 146 20.13 -1.61 19.90
N PHE A 147 20.46 -2.78 20.44
CA PHE A 147 20.80 -2.93 21.87
C PHE A 147 22.04 -2.13 22.29
N ALA A 148 23.00 -1.96 21.40
CA ALA A 148 24.21 -1.18 21.67
C ALA A 148 24.01 0.33 21.60
N ALA A 149 22.99 0.81 20.89
CA ALA A 149 22.77 2.23 20.62
C ALA A 149 22.31 3.02 21.86
N ASP A 150 21.53 2.42 22.75
CA ASP A 150 21.02 3.07 23.95
C ASP A 150 20.82 2.06 25.08
N SER A 151 21.37 2.35 26.25
CA SER A 151 21.28 1.46 27.41
C SER A 151 19.86 1.27 27.96
N ARG A 152 18.91 2.11 27.57
CA ARG A 152 17.48 2.01 27.91
C ARG A 152 16.73 1.01 27.03
N ILE A 153 17.33 0.54 25.93
CA ILE A 153 16.77 -0.55 25.15
C ILE A 153 16.96 -1.86 25.93
N LYS A 154 15.87 -2.43 26.41
CA LYS A 154 15.86 -3.61 27.28
C LYS A 154 15.33 -4.86 26.61
N ASN A 155 14.48 -4.68 25.56
CA ASN A 155 13.82 -5.79 24.90
C ASN A 155 13.65 -5.50 23.41
N ALA A 156 13.39 -6.55 22.65
CA ALA A 156 13.02 -6.51 21.25
C ALA A 156 11.67 -7.21 21.05
N ASP A 157 10.87 -6.70 20.13
CA ASP A 157 9.63 -7.35 19.67
C ASP A 157 9.84 -8.10 18.34
N GLY A 158 11.09 -8.16 17.89
CA GLY A 158 11.57 -8.91 16.75
C GLY A 158 12.27 -8.02 15.70
N THR A 159 13.30 -8.62 15.11
CA THR A 159 13.98 -8.09 13.93
C THR A 159 13.79 -9.09 12.80
N THR A 160 13.13 -8.66 11.73
CA THR A 160 12.71 -9.55 10.64
C THR A 160 13.33 -9.12 9.31
N LEU A 161 14.02 -10.04 8.65
CA LEU A 161 14.41 -9.92 7.26
C LEU A 161 13.49 -10.79 6.41
N SER A 162 12.88 -10.20 5.40
CA SER A 162 11.99 -10.92 4.48
C SER A 162 12.38 -10.69 3.03
N THR A 163 12.35 -11.76 2.24
CA THR A 163 12.40 -11.70 0.79
C THR A 163 11.11 -12.22 0.21
N HIS A 164 10.64 -11.58 -0.83
CA HIS A 164 9.47 -12.01 -1.57
C HIS A 164 9.71 -11.84 -3.08
N GLN A 165 9.37 -12.86 -3.83
CA GLN A 165 9.36 -12.83 -5.28
C GLN A 165 8.06 -13.42 -5.79
N GLY A 166 7.51 -12.84 -6.85
CA GLY A 166 6.23 -13.29 -7.38
C GLY A 166 6.08 -13.01 -8.86
N CYS A 167 5.21 -13.80 -9.48
CA CYS A 167 4.72 -13.62 -10.83
C CYS A 167 3.22 -13.42 -10.79
N ARG A 168 2.71 -12.50 -11.59
CA ARG A 168 1.29 -12.30 -11.83
C ARG A 168 1.01 -12.34 -13.32
N VAL A 169 0.00 -13.09 -13.70
CA VAL A 169 -0.52 -13.11 -15.07
C VAL A 169 -2.02 -12.90 -15.02
N TYR A 170 -2.51 -12.01 -15.85
CA TYR A 170 -3.93 -11.78 -16.08
C TYR A 170 -4.23 -12.02 -17.56
N GLY A 171 -5.37 -12.61 -17.84
CA GLY A 171 -5.87 -12.73 -19.19
C GLY A 171 -7.39 -12.77 -19.24
N ASN A 172 -7.95 -12.48 -20.41
CA ASN A 172 -9.38 -12.48 -20.60
C ASN A 172 -9.79 -12.95 -22.01
N SER A 173 -11.08 -13.21 -22.17
CA SER A 173 -11.60 -13.76 -23.42
C SER A 173 -11.66 -12.79 -24.60
N HIS A 174 -11.24 -11.53 -24.42
CA HIS A 174 -10.95 -10.61 -25.54
C HIS A 174 -9.59 -10.88 -26.21
N GLY A 175 -8.80 -11.81 -25.66
CA GLY A 175 -7.49 -12.19 -26.21
C GLY A 175 -6.33 -11.46 -25.56
N PHE A 176 -6.55 -10.63 -24.54
CA PHE A 176 -5.47 -10.06 -23.74
C PHE A 176 -4.91 -11.11 -22.77
N VAL A 177 -3.60 -11.28 -22.77
CA VAL A 177 -2.84 -12.01 -21.76
C VAL A 177 -1.57 -11.22 -21.46
N GLY A 178 -1.41 -10.78 -20.24
CA GLY A 178 -0.25 -10.02 -19.78
C GLY A 178 0.21 -10.47 -18.40
N GLY A 179 1.50 -10.33 -18.13
CA GLY A 179 2.06 -10.70 -16.85
C GLY A 179 3.38 -10.01 -16.56
N TYR A 180 3.75 -9.99 -15.31
CA TYR A 180 5.03 -9.46 -14.83
C TYR A 180 5.51 -10.21 -13.60
N ALA A 181 6.82 -10.24 -13.43
CA ALA A 181 7.45 -10.70 -12.20
C ALA A 181 7.90 -9.51 -11.35
N SER A 182 7.94 -9.68 -10.05
CA SER A 182 8.41 -8.64 -9.15
C SER A 182 9.01 -9.20 -7.88
N THR A 183 9.90 -8.42 -7.26
CA THR A 183 10.51 -8.72 -5.96
C THR A 183 10.23 -7.61 -4.96
N ARG A 184 10.28 -7.97 -3.68
CA ARG A 184 10.27 -7.04 -2.56
C ARG A 184 11.08 -7.63 -1.42
N HIS A 185 12.07 -6.89 -0.97
CA HIS A 185 12.91 -7.27 0.16
C HIS A 185 12.75 -6.22 1.25
N SER A 186 12.81 -6.65 2.53
CA SER A 186 12.66 -5.75 3.67
C SER A 186 13.46 -6.22 4.86
N LEU A 187 13.96 -5.27 5.64
CA LEU A 187 14.51 -5.48 6.97
C LEU A 187 13.83 -4.52 7.94
N SER A 188 13.25 -5.05 9.01
CA SER A 188 12.58 -4.29 10.05
C SER A 188 13.12 -4.65 11.43
N CYS A 189 13.22 -3.68 12.31
CA CYS A 189 13.66 -3.84 13.69
C CYS A 189 12.69 -3.13 14.62
N VAL A 190 12.18 -3.86 15.62
CA VAL A 190 11.21 -3.34 16.59
C VAL A 190 11.81 -3.45 17.98
N MET A 191 11.99 -2.29 18.64
CA MET A 191 12.68 -2.23 19.94
C MET A 191 11.77 -1.70 21.02
N ILE A 192 12.06 -2.11 22.23
CA ILE A 192 11.37 -1.69 23.45
C ILE A 192 12.39 -1.05 24.38
N ALA A 193 12.13 0.23 24.68
CA ALA A 193 12.89 1.03 25.63
C ALA A 193 12.18 1.04 26.99
N GLU A 194 12.94 0.95 28.07
CA GLU A 194 12.44 0.98 29.46
C GLU A 194 13.30 1.90 30.30
N ALA A 195 12.65 2.82 31.02
CA ALA A 195 13.25 3.66 32.04
C ALA A 195 12.17 4.17 33.00
N ASP A 196 12.52 4.30 34.30
CA ASP A 196 11.67 4.88 35.34
C ASP A 196 10.25 4.26 35.41
N GLY A 197 10.15 2.95 35.16
CA GLY A 197 8.88 2.21 35.17
C GLY A 197 8.00 2.44 33.92
N GLN A 198 8.49 3.18 32.95
CA GLN A 198 7.83 3.37 31.65
C GLN A 198 8.44 2.46 30.59
N MET A 199 7.59 2.02 29.67
CA MET A 199 7.98 1.21 28.54
C MET A 199 7.47 1.86 27.25
N GLN A 200 8.33 1.96 26.24
CA GLN A 200 7.99 2.52 24.94
C GLN A 200 8.49 1.59 23.84
N ARG A 201 7.64 1.39 22.83
CA ARG A 201 7.93 0.56 21.65
C ARG A 201 7.95 1.44 20.41
N ASP A 202 8.96 1.29 19.58
CA ASP A 202 9.01 1.89 18.25
C ASP A 202 9.84 1.00 17.31
N TYR A 203 9.86 1.35 16.04
CA TYR A 203 10.51 0.55 15.01
C TYR A 203 11.16 1.41 13.94
N TRP A 204 12.00 0.76 13.15
CA TRP A 204 12.46 1.27 11.87
C TRP A 204 12.60 0.13 10.86
N TYR A 205 12.54 0.46 9.58
CA TYR A 205 12.63 -0.53 8.52
C TYR A 205 13.10 0.08 7.21
N ASP A 206 13.51 -0.78 6.27
CA ASP A 206 13.67 -0.42 4.88
C ASP A 206 13.06 -1.47 3.96
N VAL A 207 12.69 -1.03 2.75
CA VAL A 207 12.08 -1.86 1.69
C VAL A 207 12.66 -1.49 0.35
N ASN A 208 13.11 -2.50 -0.41
CA ASN A 208 13.63 -2.30 -1.76
C ASN A 208 13.28 -3.48 -2.68
N ARG A 209 13.28 -3.24 -3.98
CA ARG A 209 13.19 -4.29 -4.99
C ARG A 209 14.48 -5.09 -5.10
N GLN A 210 15.60 -4.48 -4.77
CA GLN A 210 16.93 -5.05 -4.80
C GLN A 210 17.42 -5.25 -3.37
N GLY A 211 17.69 -6.50 -2.95
CA GLY A 211 18.08 -6.81 -1.58
C GLY A 211 19.38 -6.13 -1.15
N ASN A 212 20.33 -5.98 -2.07
CA ASN A 212 21.61 -5.30 -1.84
C ASN A 212 21.51 -3.76 -1.73
N LEU A 213 20.35 -3.19 -2.00
CA LEU A 213 20.06 -1.75 -1.84
C LEU A 213 19.25 -1.46 -0.58
N LEU A 214 18.95 -2.46 0.24
CA LEU A 214 18.43 -2.21 1.58
C LEU A 214 19.45 -1.40 2.38
N ALA A 215 18.94 -0.53 3.23
CA ALA A 215 19.78 0.23 4.16
C ALA A 215 20.59 -0.73 5.06
N ASP A 216 21.77 -0.28 5.46
CA ASP A 216 22.66 -1.04 6.34
C ASP A 216 21.92 -1.51 7.62
N PRO A 217 21.97 -2.80 7.97
CA PRO A 217 21.31 -3.35 9.15
C PRO A 217 21.64 -2.60 10.44
N VAL A 218 22.89 -2.16 10.62
CA VAL A 218 23.32 -1.40 11.79
C VAL A 218 22.56 -0.07 11.88
N SER A 219 22.41 0.64 10.74
CA SER A 219 21.68 1.91 10.70
C SER A 219 20.20 1.77 11.02
N ILE A 220 19.56 0.67 10.55
CA ILE A 220 18.15 0.37 10.85
C ILE A 220 17.98 0.11 12.35
N GLY A 221 18.84 -0.73 12.94
CA GLY A 221 18.80 -1.04 14.37
C GLY A 221 19.00 0.20 15.24
N GLN A 222 20.03 0.99 14.95
CA GLN A 222 20.31 2.23 15.68
C GLN A 222 19.12 3.21 15.63
N ARG A 223 18.50 3.35 14.46
CA ARG A 223 17.34 4.24 14.29
C ARG A 223 16.11 3.73 15.04
N ALA A 224 15.84 2.43 15.02
CA ALA A 224 14.77 1.82 15.81
C ALA A 224 14.95 2.08 17.32
N ALA A 225 16.16 1.89 17.81
CA ALA A 225 16.51 2.15 19.21
C ALA A 225 16.35 3.63 19.60
N GLN A 226 16.87 4.56 18.77
CA GLN A 226 16.71 5.99 19.00
C GLN A 226 15.24 6.40 19.07
N ARG A 227 14.41 5.88 18.15
CA ARG A 227 12.97 6.16 18.13
C ARG A 227 12.29 5.66 19.41
N ALA A 228 12.52 4.41 19.80
CA ALA A 228 11.94 3.85 21.01
C ALA A 228 12.40 4.59 22.26
N ALA A 229 13.69 4.89 22.39
CA ALA A 229 14.24 5.62 23.53
C ALA A 229 13.76 7.06 23.61
N SER A 230 13.57 7.76 22.49
CA SER A 230 13.09 9.15 22.45
C SER A 230 11.63 9.31 22.88
N ARG A 231 10.86 8.22 22.93
CA ARG A 231 9.48 8.22 23.41
C ARG A 231 9.34 8.07 24.94
N LEU A 232 10.43 7.71 25.62
CA LEU A 232 10.42 7.65 27.10
C LEU A 232 10.16 9.03 27.71
N GLY A 233 9.45 9.05 28.81
CA GLY A 233 9.00 10.30 29.45
C GLY A 233 7.81 10.96 28.73
N ALA A 234 7.13 10.21 27.85
CA ALA A 234 5.95 10.69 27.16
C ALA A 234 4.84 11.03 28.17
N ARG A 235 4.12 12.10 27.87
CA ARG A 235 3.03 12.60 28.72
C ARG A 235 1.92 13.18 27.85
N PRO A 236 0.65 13.23 28.34
CA PRO A 236 -0.42 13.90 27.66
C PRO A 236 -0.20 15.42 27.64
N VAL A 237 -0.91 16.11 26.76
CA VAL A 237 -1.00 17.57 26.72
C VAL A 237 -2.44 18.02 26.97
N PRO A 238 -2.69 19.21 27.48
CA PRO A 238 -4.05 19.75 27.64
C PRO A 238 -4.75 19.82 26.28
N THR A 239 -6.08 19.64 26.27
CA THR A 239 -6.89 19.79 25.06
C THR A 239 -6.71 21.20 24.48
N CYS A 240 -6.34 21.25 23.19
CA CYS A 240 -6.08 22.51 22.49
C CYS A 240 -6.28 22.35 20.98
N GLU A 241 -6.40 23.49 20.29
CA GLU A 241 -6.32 23.55 18.83
C GLU A 241 -4.95 24.08 18.42
N VAL A 242 -4.21 23.32 17.65
CA VAL A 242 -2.83 23.64 17.21
C VAL A 242 -2.55 23.10 15.82
N PRO A 243 -1.52 23.60 15.14
CA PRO A 243 -0.97 22.94 13.96
C PRO A 243 -0.49 21.52 14.28
N VAL A 244 -0.68 20.61 13.31
CA VAL A 244 -0.24 19.22 13.41
C VAL A 244 0.62 18.87 12.20
N LEU A 245 1.82 18.41 12.47
CA LEU A 245 2.75 17.90 11.47
C LEU A 245 2.71 16.37 11.49
N PHE A 246 2.22 15.74 10.41
CA PHE A 246 2.31 14.31 10.22
C PHE A 246 3.68 13.97 9.65
N SER A 247 4.43 13.06 10.27
CA SER A 247 5.68 12.57 9.69
C SER A 247 5.46 11.93 8.31
N ALA A 248 6.46 11.92 7.46
CA ALA A 248 6.36 11.39 6.09
C ALA A 248 5.83 9.95 6.06
N GLU A 249 6.24 9.11 7.02
CA GLU A 249 5.80 7.72 7.15
C GLU A 249 4.28 7.60 7.40
N LEU A 250 3.68 8.59 8.07
CA LEU A 250 2.24 8.61 8.37
C LEU A 250 1.43 9.40 7.35
N ALA A 251 2.04 10.38 6.71
CA ALA A 251 1.38 11.27 5.76
C ALA A 251 0.76 10.52 4.59
N GLY A 252 1.38 9.42 4.15
CA GLY A 252 0.79 8.50 3.16
C GLY A 252 -0.61 8.01 3.53
N GLY A 253 -0.91 7.84 4.83
CA GLY A 253 -2.22 7.43 5.33
C GLY A 253 -3.32 8.48 5.15
N LEU A 254 -2.98 9.78 5.20
CA LEU A 254 -3.93 10.87 4.89
C LEU A 254 -4.38 10.79 3.43
N PHE A 255 -3.41 10.65 2.51
CA PHE A 255 -3.71 10.50 1.10
C PHE A 255 -4.36 9.16 0.76
N GLY A 256 -4.02 8.08 1.48
CA GLY A 256 -4.73 6.79 1.40
C GLY A 256 -6.23 6.92 1.74
N SER A 257 -6.55 7.73 2.73
CA SER A 257 -7.94 8.05 3.09
C SER A 257 -8.66 8.84 1.99
N PHE A 258 -7.98 9.82 1.38
CA PHE A 258 -8.47 10.55 0.21
C PHE A 258 -8.74 9.60 -0.97
N LEU A 259 -7.78 8.73 -1.31
CA LEU A 259 -7.93 7.76 -2.40
C LEU A 259 -9.11 6.81 -2.17
N SER A 260 -9.31 6.36 -0.92
CA SER A 260 -10.45 5.53 -0.54
C SER A 260 -11.78 6.26 -0.73
N ALA A 261 -11.81 7.57 -0.43
CA ALA A 261 -13.01 8.38 -0.59
C ALA A 261 -13.36 8.65 -2.07
N ILE A 262 -12.38 8.78 -2.96
CA ILE A 262 -12.62 8.96 -4.40
C ILE A 262 -12.62 7.63 -5.18
N SER A 263 -12.58 6.48 -4.48
CA SER A 263 -12.68 5.18 -5.14
C SER A 263 -14.10 4.91 -5.64
N GLY A 264 -14.20 4.34 -6.83
CA GLY A 264 -15.47 4.03 -7.44
C GLY A 264 -16.37 3.16 -6.56
N GLY A 265 -15.78 2.23 -5.80
CA GLY A 265 -16.49 1.40 -4.85
C GLY A 265 -17.18 2.18 -3.73
N SER A 266 -16.52 3.19 -3.17
CA SER A 266 -17.10 4.07 -2.16
C SER A 266 -18.17 5.00 -2.75
N LEU A 267 -17.93 5.50 -3.96
CA LEU A 267 -18.81 6.45 -4.63
C LEU A 267 -20.16 5.84 -5.06
N TYR A 268 -20.16 4.71 -5.80
CA TYR A 268 -21.43 4.14 -6.26
C TYR A 268 -22.27 3.55 -5.11
N ARG A 269 -21.66 3.17 -4.00
CA ARG A 269 -22.36 2.77 -2.77
C ARG A 269 -22.81 3.94 -1.90
N LYS A 270 -22.51 5.18 -2.31
CA LYS A 270 -22.79 6.41 -1.54
C LYS A 270 -22.21 6.38 -0.12
N SER A 271 -21.03 5.81 0.01
CA SER A 271 -20.32 5.64 1.28
C SER A 271 -19.04 6.49 1.30
N SER A 272 -19.09 7.68 0.71
CA SER A 272 -17.96 8.60 0.65
C SER A 272 -18.38 10.02 0.98
N PHE A 273 -17.59 10.68 1.84
CA PHE A 273 -17.73 12.12 2.09
C PHE A 273 -17.32 12.99 0.88
N LEU A 274 -16.71 12.41 -0.17
CA LEU A 274 -16.36 13.10 -1.42
C LEU A 274 -17.28 12.76 -2.59
N GLU A 275 -18.45 12.16 -2.34
CA GLU A 275 -19.46 11.96 -3.39
C GLU A 275 -19.89 13.31 -3.99
N GLY A 276 -19.92 13.39 -5.32
CA GLY A 276 -20.35 14.60 -6.05
C GLY A 276 -19.39 15.80 -5.97
N THR A 277 -18.13 15.57 -5.57
CA THR A 277 -17.14 16.65 -5.44
C THR A 277 -16.20 16.80 -6.64
N LEU A 278 -16.41 16.05 -7.73
CA LEU A 278 -15.63 16.21 -8.97
C LEU A 278 -15.76 17.66 -9.47
N GLY A 279 -14.65 18.29 -9.82
CA GLY A 279 -14.56 19.70 -10.20
C GLY A 279 -14.53 20.69 -9.02
N GLN A 280 -14.50 20.21 -7.77
CA GLN A 280 -14.44 21.09 -6.60
C GLN A 280 -13.01 21.23 -6.07
N LYS A 281 -12.67 22.40 -5.52
CA LYS A 281 -11.42 22.63 -4.80
C LYS A 281 -11.47 21.97 -3.42
N LEU A 282 -10.68 20.91 -3.26
CA LEU A 282 -10.56 20.15 -2.01
C LEU A 282 -9.24 20.42 -1.28
N PHE A 283 -8.22 20.89 -1.98
CA PHE A 283 -6.88 21.17 -1.51
C PHE A 283 -6.46 22.61 -1.82
N PRO A 284 -5.37 23.10 -1.24
CA PRO A 284 -4.77 24.37 -1.63
C PRO A 284 -4.39 24.39 -3.12
N GLU A 285 -4.45 25.57 -3.75
CA GLU A 285 -4.21 25.71 -5.19
C GLU A 285 -2.81 25.27 -5.67
N TRP A 286 -1.81 25.32 -4.79
CA TRP A 286 -0.46 24.88 -5.12
C TRP A 286 -0.29 23.35 -5.15
N LEU A 287 -1.25 22.57 -4.62
CA LEU A 287 -1.16 21.13 -4.46
C LEU A 287 -1.76 20.39 -5.65
N THR A 288 -0.96 19.48 -6.20
CA THR A 288 -1.35 18.52 -7.23
C THR A 288 -1.06 17.11 -6.71
N ILE A 289 -1.93 16.16 -7.03
CA ILE A 289 -1.76 14.74 -6.74
C ILE A 289 -1.88 13.99 -8.06
N ASP A 290 -0.80 13.40 -8.52
CA ASP A 290 -0.75 12.71 -9.79
C ASP A 290 -0.25 11.26 -9.66
N GLU A 291 -0.74 10.42 -10.55
CA GLU A 291 -0.35 9.02 -10.68
C GLU A 291 0.67 8.84 -11.82
N ARG A 292 1.74 8.10 -11.54
CA ARG A 292 2.82 7.78 -12.49
C ARG A 292 3.05 6.27 -12.51
N PRO A 293 2.28 5.52 -13.30
CA PRO A 293 2.36 4.05 -13.26
C PRO A 293 3.63 3.48 -13.91
N HIS A 294 4.36 4.24 -14.73
CA HIS A 294 5.45 3.75 -15.56
C HIS A 294 6.83 4.19 -15.03
N LEU A 295 7.10 3.93 -13.77
CA LEU A 295 8.39 4.23 -13.16
C LEU A 295 9.22 2.96 -13.00
N MET A 296 10.50 3.03 -13.39
CA MET A 296 11.42 1.92 -13.20
C MET A 296 11.58 1.61 -11.71
N ARG A 297 11.50 0.34 -11.34
CA ARG A 297 11.73 -0.19 -9.98
C ARG A 297 10.79 0.33 -8.89
N ALA A 298 9.79 1.13 -9.23
CA ALA A 298 8.90 1.67 -8.21
C ALA A 298 7.91 0.61 -7.69
N MET A 299 7.45 0.80 -6.45
CA MET A 299 6.65 -0.21 -5.74
C MET A 299 5.27 -0.44 -6.35
N GLY A 300 4.68 0.57 -6.99
CA GLY A 300 3.36 0.51 -7.59
C GLY A 300 3.34 0.52 -9.12
N SER A 301 4.45 0.27 -9.82
CA SER A 301 4.47 0.31 -11.28
C SER A 301 3.76 -0.89 -11.91
N ALA A 302 2.96 -0.62 -12.94
CA ALA A 302 2.24 -1.63 -13.70
C ALA A 302 1.90 -1.11 -15.10
N ALA A 303 1.98 -1.96 -16.12
CA ALA A 303 1.62 -1.64 -17.50
C ALA A 303 0.10 -1.69 -17.73
N PHE A 304 -0.62 -2.46 -16.93
CA PHE A 304 -2.07 -2.61 -16.99
C PHE A 304 -2.67 -2.72 -15.58
N ASP A 305 -3.94 -2.38 -15.45
CA ASP A 305 -4.69 -2.46 -14.21
C ASP A 305 -5.31 -3.86 -14.00
N GLY A 306 -6.10 -4.04 -12.94
CA GLY A 306 -6.74 -5.32 -12.61
C GLY A 306 -7.75 -5.83 -13.64
N ASP A 307 -8.22 -4.98 -14.56
CA ASP A 307 -9.12 -5.33 -15.66
C ASP A 307 -8.38 -5.52 -16.99
N GLY A 308 -7.03 -5.39 -17.00
CA GLY A 308 -6.19 -5.49 -18.19
C GLY A 308 -6.09 -4.21 -19.02
N LEU A 309 -6.61 -3.09 -18.54
CA LEU A 309 -6.55 -1.81 -19.23
C LEU A 309 -5.16 -1.21 -19.13
N ALA A 310 -4.69 -0.60 -20.23
CA ALA A 310 -3.43 0.13 -20.24
C ALA A 310 -3.45 1.27 -19.21
N THR A 311 -2.49 1.26 -18.30
CA THR A 311 -2.30 2.35 -17.33
C THR A 311 -1.67 3.57 -17.99
N TYR A 312 -1.90 4.75 -17.43
CA TYR A 312 -1.35 6.00 -17.93
C TYR A 312 -1.19 7.02 -16.80
N ALA A 313 -0.25 7.94 -16.99
CA ALA A 313 -0.05 9.05 -16.06
C ALA A 313 -1.22 10.03 -16.12
N LYS A 314 -1.73 10.42 -14.93
CA LYS A 314 -2.87 11.33 -14.81
C LYS A 314 -2.92 12.01 -13.45
N PRO A 315 -3.47 13.23 -13.33
CA PRO A 315 -3.81 13.84 -12.06
C PRO A 315 -5.12 13.26 -11.52
N PHE A 316 -5.21 13.11 -10.21
CA PHE A 316 -6.45 13.01 -9.45
C PHE A 316 -6.85 14.38 -8.90
N VAL A 317 -5.85 15.17 -8.50
CA VAL A 317 -6.03 16.57 -8.07
C VAL A 317 -5.08 17.43 -8.89
N GLU A 318 -5.60 18.49 -9.51
CA GLU A 318 -4.83 19.48 -10.23
C GLU A 318 -5.10 20.86 -9.65
N LYS A 319 -4.06 21.54 -9.17
CA LYS A 319 -4.17 22.86 -8.54
C LYS A 319 -5.28 22.93 -7.48
N GLY A 320 -5.33 21.92 -6.63
CA GLY A 320 -6.30 21.81 -5.54
C GLY A 320 -7.68 21.29 -5.94
N GLU A 321 -7.99 21.18 -7.23
CA GLU A 321 -9.27 20.71 -7.74
C GLU A 321 -9.26 19.20 -7.97
N LEU A 322 -10.31 18.48 -7.54
CA LEU A 322 -10.51 17.07 -7.84
C LEU A 322 -10.93 16.92 -9.31
N VAL A 323 -10.06 16.38 -10.15
CA VAL A 323 -10.27 16.25 -11.59
C VAL A 323 -10.56 14.84 -12.07
N SER A 324 -10.32 13.82 -11.23
CA SER A 324 -10.57 12.42 -11.57
C SER A 324 -10.91 11.58 -10.33
N TYR A 325 -11.77 10.59 -10.53
CA TYR A 325 -12.00 9.50 -9.58
C TYR A 325 -11.10 8.29 -9.89
N ILE A 326 -11.03 7.35 -8.96
CA ILE A 326 -10.33 6.06 -9.11
C ILE A 326 -11.35 5.02 -9.54
N LEU A 327 -11.40 4.70 -10.83
CA LEU A 327 -12.43 3.85 -11.42
C LEU A 327 -11.82 2.64 -12.15
N GLY A 328 -12.26 1.45 -11.79
CA GLY A 328 -12.19 0.27 -12.66
C GLY A 328 -13.42 0.22 -13.57
N THR A 329 -13.48 -0.78 -14.43
CA THR A 329 -14.58 -0.94 -15.40
C THR A 329 -15.96 -1.03 -14.73
N TYR A 330 -16.09 -1.89 -13.73
CA TYR A 330 -17.35 -2.08 -13.02
C TYR A 330 -17.84 -0.80 -12.34
N SER A 331 -16.98 -0.16 -11.58
CA SER A 331 -17.36 1.06 -10.85
C SER A 331 -17.61 2.25 -11.78
N GLY A 332 -16.87 2.33 -12.88
CA GLY A 332 -17.13 3.31 -13.92
C GLY A 332 -18.53 3.15 -14.51
N ARG A 333 -18.92 1.94 -14.88
CA ARG A 333 -20.29 1.65 -15.39
C ARG A 333 -21.36 1.98 -14.37
N LYS A 334 -21.18 1.62 -13.08
CA LYS A 334 -22.13 1.99 -12.01
C LYS A 334 -22.32 3.49 -11.85
N LEU A 335 -21.31 4.28 -12.15
CA LEU A 335 -21.34 5.74 -12.06
C LEU A 335 -21.64 6.44 -13.41
N GLY A 336 -21.82 5.67 -14.49
CA GLY A 336 -22.00 6.24 -15.83
C GLY A 336 -20.76 6.97 -16.36
N MET A 337 -19.57 6.57 -15.93
CA MET A 337 -18.27 7.18 -16.25
C MET A 337 -17.33 6.16 -16.89
N PRO A 338 -16.35 6.61 -17.72
CA PRO A 338 -15.32 5.69 -18.21
C PRO A 338 -14.42 5.20 -17.06
N SER A 339 -13.84 4.00 -17.22
CA SER A 339 -12.76 3.54 -16.36
C SER A 339 -11.55 4.48 -16.45
N THR A 340 -10.86 4.67 -15.34
CA THR A 340 -9.61 5.44 -15.27
C THR A 340 -8.38 4.53 -15.27
N ALA A 341 -8.53 3.25 -15.65
CA ALA A 341 -7.50 2.21 -15.57
C ALA A 341 -6.92 2.08 -14.14
N ASN A 342 -7.83 2.00 -13.18
CA ASN A 342 -7.49 1.85 -11.75
C ASN A 342 -8.27 0.69 -11.10
N ALA A 343 -8.61 -0.34 -11.85
CA ALA A 343 -9.08 -1.58 -11.24
C ALA A 343 -7.97 -2.16 -10.35
N GLY A 344 -8.29 -2.34 -9.06
CA GLY A 344 -7.30 -2.75 -8.07
C GLY A 344 -6.64 -1.60 -7.29
N GLY A 345 -6.87 -0.33 -7.68
CA GLY A 345 -6.39 0.85 -6.95
C GLY A 345 -5.42 1.73 -7.75
N VAL A 346 -4.67 2.56 -7.04
CA VAL A 346 -3.68 3.47 -7.64
C VAL A 346 -2.31 2.81 -7.74
N HIS A 347 -1.52 3.30 -8.68
CA HIS A 347 -0.13 2.93 -8.88
C HIS A 347 0.81 3.84 -8.06
N ASN A 348 1.88 4.39 -8.65
CA ASN A 348 2.73 5.32 -7.92
C ASN A 348 2.08 6.70 -7.86
N LEU A 349 1.70 7.13 -6.68
CA LEU A 349 1.09 8.44 -6.42
C LEU A 349 2.16 9.43 -5.98
N PHE A 350 2.10 10.65 -6.51
CA PHE A 350 2.96 11.76 -6.13
C PHE A 350 2.12 12.91 -5.61
N VAL A 351 2.52 13.43 -4.47
CA VAL A 351 1.94 14.65 -3.91
C VAL A 351 2.94 15.77 -4.09
N THR A 352 2.51 16.93 -4.60
CA THR A 352 3.35 18.12 -4.70
C THR A 352 3.96 18.44 -3.33
N HIS A 353 5.26 18.68 -3.30
CA HIS A 353 6.00 19.07 -2.10
C HIS A 353 6.77 20.36 -2.32
N GLY A 354 7.13 21.04 -1.22
CA GLY A 354 8.03 22.18 -1.22
C GLY A 354 9.50 21.75 -1.11
N ASP A 355 10.35 22.70 -0.74
CA ASP A 355 11.80 22.48 -0.55
C ASP A 355 12.19 22.35 0.93
N GLU A 356 11.23 22.44 1.85
CA GLU A 356 11.41 22.34 3.30
C GLU A 356 11.46 20.86 3.72
N ASP A 357 12.46 20.49 4.49
CA ASP A 357 12.50 19.19 5.20
C ASP A 357 11.65 19.22 6.48
N GLN A 358 11.50 18.09 7.16
CA GLN A 358 10.73 18.00 8.41
C GLN A 358 11.23 19.01 9.45
N ALA A 359 12.55 19.23 9.57
CA ALA A 359 13.11 20.18 10.54
C ALA A 359 12.73 21.63 10.20
N ALA A 360 12.70 22.00 8.93
CA ALA A 360 12.21 23.30 8.48
C ALA A 360 10.71 23.46 8.73
N LEU A 361 9.92 22.41 8.49
CA LEU A 361 8.49 22.41 8.79
C LEU A 361 8.19 22.54 10.30
N LEU A 362 9.01 21.95 11.18
CA LEU A 362 8.92 22.17 12.63
C LEU A 362 9.14 23.65 13.00
N ARG A 363 10.17 24.28 12.41
CA ARG A 363 10.43 25.72 12.61
C ARG A 363 9.27 26.58 12.10
N ARG A 364 8.72 26.25 10.93
CA ARG A 364 7.54 26.93 10.36
C ARG A 364 6.30 26.76 11.22
N MET A 365 6.08 25.57 11.77
CA MET A 365 4.98 25.28 12.68
C MET A 365 5.09 26.09 13.97
N GLY A 366 6.29 26.29 14.48
CA GLY A 366 6.58 27.04 15.70
C GLY A 366 6.09 26.34 16.95
N ARG A 367 4.79 26.13 17.11
CA ARG A 367 4.15 25.41 18.22
C ARG A 367 3.11 24.44 17.68
N GLY A 368 3.09 23.20 18.17
CA GLY A 368 2.10 22.20 17.75
C GLY A 368 2.51 20.78 18.11
N LEU A 369 1.92 19.82 17.41
CA LEU A 369 2.17 18.38 17.59
C LEU A 369 2.81 17.79 16.35
N LEU A 370 4.01 17.21 16.48
CA LEU A 370 4.56 16.27 15.51
C LEU A 370 4.00 14.88 15.81
N VAL A 371 3.22 14.32 14.88
CA VAL A 371 2.65 12.97 15.01
C VAL A 371 3.57 11.96 14.31
N THR A 372 4.00 10.96 15.05
CA THR A 372 4.86 9.87 14.57
C THR A 372 4.22 8.48 14.73
N GLU A 373 3.06 8.39 15.38
CA GLU A 373 2.26 7.17 15.49
C GLU A 373 0.77 7.50 15.51
N LEU A 374 -0.02 6.67 14.84
CA LEU A 374 -1.48 6.73 14.83
C LEU A 374 -2.06 5.39 15.28
N MET A 375 -3.03 5.42 16.16
CA MET A 375 -3.69 4.25 16.73
C MET A 375 -5.17 4.20 16.34
N GLY A 376 -5.69 3.00 16.14
CA GLY A 376 -7.09 2.77 15.84
C GLY A 376 -7.52 3.15 14.41
N GLN A 377 -8.80 2.90 14.13
CA GLN A 377 -9.48 3.21 12.86
C GLN A 377 -10.48 4.34 13.13
N GLY A 378 -10.07 5.57 12.89
CA GLY A 378 -10.84 6.74 13.34
C GLY A 378 -11.35 7.63 12.21
N LEU A 379 -11.62 7.10 11.02
CA LEU A 379 -12.23 7.84 9.92
C LEU A 379 -13.63 7.32 9.61
N ASN A 380 -14.62 8.20 9.68
CA ASN A 380 -15.94 7.94 9.14
C ASN A 380 -15.94 8.31 7.64
N MET A 381 -15.97 7.30 6.79
CA MET A 381 -15.91 7.50 5.34
C MET A 381 -17.16 8.18 4.76
N VAL A 382 -18.28 8.21 5.47
CA VAL A 382 -19.51 8.87 5.00
C VAL A 382 -19.51 10.36 5.33
N THR A 383 -19.06 10.74 6.53
CA THR A 383 -19.09 12.13 6.99
C THR A 383 -17.76 12.87 6.83
N GLY A 384 -16.66 12.14 6.75
CA GLY A 384 -15.30 12.69 6.76
C GLY A 384 -14.78 12.99 8.16
N ASP A 385 -15.52 12.67 9.22
CA ASP A 385 -15.06 12.89 10.58
C ASP A 385 -13.86 11.98 10.89
N TYR A 386 -12.82 12.61 11.40
CA TYR A 386 -11.54 11.98 11.71
C TYR A 386 -11.23 12.15 13.20
N SER A 387 -10.99 11.03 13.88
CA SER A 387 -10.62 11.04 15.31
C SER A 387 -9.76 9.80 15.59
N ARG A 388 -8.45 9.99 15.84
CA ARG A 388 -7.51 8.88 16.05
C ARG A 388 -6.64 9.13 17.26
N GLY A 389 -6.37 8.07 18.01
CA GLY A 389 -5.29 8.06 18.98
C GLY A 389 -3.96 8.39 18.28
N ALA A 390 -3.14 9.19 18.95
CA ALA A 390 -1.86 9.64 18.42
C ALA A 390 -0.77 9.65 19.50
N ALA A 391 0.45 9.45 19.04
CA ALA A 391 1.66 9.70 19.79
C ALA A 391 2.69 10.43 18.90
N GLY A 392 3.61 11.13 19.55
CA GLY A 392 4.61 11.91 18.85
C GLY A 392 5.35 12.85 19.77
N TYR A 393 5.51 14.11 19.35
CA TYR A 393 6.30 15.08 20.10
C TYR A 393 5.63 16.44 20.13
N TRP A 394 5.61 17.05 21.32
CA TRP A 394 5.22 18.44 21.47
C TRP A 394 6.35 19.36 21.00
N VAL A 395 5.98 20.38 20.25
CA VAL A 395 6.90 21.34 19.65
C VAL A 395 6.59 22.74 20.16
N GLU A 396 7.63 23.48 20.59
CA GLU A 396 7.56 24.92 20.91
C GLU A 396 8.79 25.62 20.33
N ASN A 397 8.61 26.81 19.82
CA ASN A 397 9.65 27.61 19.15
C ASN A 397 10.35 26.84 17.99
N GLY A 398 9.61 25.91 17.36
CA GLY A 398 10.14 25.10 16.27
C GLY A 398 11.05 23.93 16.69
N GLU A 399 11.12 23.65 17.99
CA GLU A 399 11.97 22.59 18.56
C GLU A 399 11.12 21.57 19.34
N ILE A 400 11.50 20.28 19.25
CA ILE A 400 10.88 19.21 20.02
C ILE A 400 11.21 19.39 21.49
N GLN A 401 10.18 19.42 22.35
CA GLN A 401 10.31 19.60 23.79
C GLN A 401 10.23 18.29 24.57
N PHE A 402 9.25 17.47 24.28
CA PHE A 402 9.02 16.19 24.96
C PHE A 402 8.13 15.27 24.12
N ALA A 403 8.18 13.99 24.42
CA ALA A 403 7.31 13.00 23.81
C ALA A 403 5.87 13.12 24.35
N VAL A 404 4.90 12.88 23.46
CA VAL A 404 3.46 12.94 23.77
C VAL A 404 2.84 11.58 23.47
N GLN A 405 1.98 11.11 24.34
CA GLN A 405 1.15 9.93 24.17
C GLN A 405 -0.24 10.14 24.78
N GLU A 406 -1.13 9.17 24.56
CA GLU A 406 -2.49 9.18 25.12
C GLU A 406 -3.29 10.44 24.74
N VAL A 407 -3.07 10.93 23.52
CA VAL A 407 -3.85 12.02 22.95
C VAL A 407 -4.67 11.52 21.76
N THR A 408 -5.77 12.22 21.50
CA THR A 408 -6.56 12.03 20.28
C THR A 408 -6.41 13.27 19.41
N ILE A 409 -6.12 13.07 18.13
CA ILE A 409 -6.20 14.14 17.13
C ILE A 409 -7.52 14.03 16.39
N ALA A 410 -8.21 15.16 16.23
CA ALA A 410 -9.54 15.19 15.62
C ALA A 410 -9.70 16.35 14.64
N GLY A 411 -10.56 16.12 13.65
CA GLY A 411 -10.92 17.08 12.61
C GLY A 411 -11.95 16.50 11.64
N ASN A 412 -12.20 17.21 10.55
CA ASN A 412 -12.91 16.66 9.41
C ASN A 412 -11.99 16.65 8.18
N MET A 413 -11.95 15.54 7.47
CA MET A 413 -11.00 15.36 6.36
C MET A 413 -11.11 16.42 5.25
N ARG A 414 -12.32 16.92 4.99
CA ARG A 414 -12.52 18.02 4.01
C ARG A 414 -11.80 19.29 4.43
N ASP A 415 -11.86 19.61 5.72
CA ASP A 415 -11.22 20.80 6.29
C ASP A 415 -9.71 20.57 6.42
N MET A 416 -9.31 19.37 6.85
CA MET A 416 -7.90 18.99 6.95
C MET A 416 -7.19 19.10 5.59
N PHE A 417 -7.80 18.64 4.51
CA PHE A 417 -7.22 18.76 3.16
C PHE A 417 -7.05 20.22 2.73
N LYS A 418 -8.03 21.09 2.98
CA LYS A 418 -7.94 22.52 2.69
C LYS A 418 -6.90 23.25 3.53
N GLN A 419 -6.65 22.76 4.74
CA GLN A 419 -5.73 23.35 5.71
C GLN A 419 -4.31 22.78 5.60
N ILE A 420 -3.98 22.02 4.57
CA ILE A 420 -2.59 21.62 4.29
C ILE A 420 -1.81 22.88 3.89
N VAL A 421 -0.87 23.31 4.74
CA VAL A 421 -0.06 24.51 4.52
C VAL A 421 1.31 24.22 3.94
N ALA A 422 1.79 22.99 4.07
CA ALA A 422 3.04 22.53 3.47
C ALA A 422 3.11 21.01 3.38
N VAL A 423 3.86 20.53 2.39
CA VAL A 423 4.32 19.15 2.27
C VAL A 423 5.84 19.17 2.11
N GLY A 424 6.54 18.41 2.92
CA GLY A 424 8.00 18.38 2.99
C GLY A 424 8.64 17.65 1.82
N ASN A 425 9.96 17.90 1.65
CA ASN A 425 10.79 17.20 0.67
C ASN A 425 11.43 15.89 1.21
N ASP A 426 11.14 15.55 2.45
CA ASP A 426 11.51 14.31 3.14
C ASP A 426 10.63 13.13 2.68
N LEU A 427 10.67 12.82 1.38
CA LEU A 427 9.73 11.89 0.75
C LEU A 427 9.84 10.46 1.27
N GLU A 428 8.69 9.86 1.62
CA GLU A 428 8.58 8.42 1.86
C GLU A 428 8.58 7.66 0.52
N LEU A 429 9.63 6.88 0.28
CA LEU A 429 9.85 6.17 -0.98
C LEU A 429 9.60 4.65 -0.90
N ARG A 430 9.38 4.12 0.31
CA ARG A 430 9.18 2.68 0.57
C ARG A 430 7.78 2.20 0.23
N SER A 431 6.88 3.12 -0.13
CA SER A 431 5.50 2.84 -0.52
C SER A 431 5.20 3.35 -1.94
N ASN A 432 3.99 3.05 -2.43
CA ASN A 432 3.51 3.61 -3.70
C ASN A 432 2.89 5.00 -3.56
N ILE A 433 2.71 5.53 -2.35
CA ILE A 433 2.28 6.92 -2.11
C ILE A 433 3.50 7.71 -1.68
N ARG A 434 3.98 8.58 -2.56
CA ARG A 434 5.19 9.37 -2.36
C ARG A 434 4.81 10.78 -1.90
N THR A 435 4.98 11.02 -0.62
CA THR A 435 4.74 12.29 0.04
C THR A 435 5.78 12.50 1.13
N GLY A 436 6.10 13.75 1.43
CA GLY A 436 6.87 14.11 2.62
C GLY A 436 5.97 14.33 3.83
N SER A 437 6.55 14.83 4.92
CA SER A 437 5.81 15.28 6.10
C SER A 437 4.75 16.31 5.72
N VAL A 438 3.55 16.22 6.30
CA VAL A 438 2.41 17.09 5.97
C VAL A 438 2.04 17.96 7.15
N LEU A 439 2.13 19.28 6.98
CA LEU A 439 1.71 20.26 7.98
C LEU A 439 0.27 20.70 7.72
N ILE A 440 -0.60 20.46 8.69
CA ILE A 440 -1.98 20.93 8.73
C ILE A 440 -2.05 22.12 9.68
N GLU A 441 -2.69 23.21 9.25
CA GLU A 441 -2.73 24.49 9.96
C GLU A 441 -3.35 24.38 11.35
N ARG A 442 -4.42 23.57 11.50
CA ARG A 442 -5.15 23.43 12.75
C ARG A 442 -5.89 22.11 12.86
N MET A 443 -5.69 21.43 13.98
CA MET A 443 -6.48 20.27 14.40
C MET A 443 -6.73 20.34 15.90
N THR A 444 -7.77 19.69 16.37
CA THR A 444 -7.98 19.47 17.80
C THR A 444 -7.04 18.35 18.27
N VAL A 445 -6.23 18.65 19.28
CA VAL A 445 -5.47 17.67 20.05
C VAL A 445 -6.15 17.56 21.39
N ALA A 446 -6.81 16.44 21.65
CA ALA A 446 -7.51 16.16 22.90
C ALA A 446 -6.63 15.27 23.78
N GLY A 447 -6.18 15.83 24.89
CA GLY A 447 -5.48 15.14 25.96
C GLY A 447 -6.31 15.14 27.25
N SER A 448 -5.70 14.74 28.36
CA SER A 448 -6.33 14.73 29.69
C SER A 448 -6.26 16.10 30.38
#